data_0879230fc57d0d45902722f72e738e37
#
_entry.id   0879230fc57d0d45902722f72e738e37
#
_cell.length_a   1.000
_cell.length_b   1.000
_cell.length_c   1.000
_cell.angle_alpha   90.00
_cell.angle_beta   90.00
_cell.angle_gamma   90.00
#
_symmetry.space_group_name_H-M   'P 1'
#
loop_
_entity.id
_entity.type
_entity.pdbx_description
1 polymer ?
#
loop_
_entity_poly.entity_id
_entity_poly.type
_entity_poly.pdbx_seq_one_letter_code
_entity_poly.pdbx_strand_id
1 'polypeptide(L)'
;MRPNSECQPEVIADVLKLSLAVDDLAQKDTLYVDCEGDNLSRYGALYTVQIYDGNPQRRVYLIDVDILGKSAFDSISTMGNTLRTLLETKRLVFFDPRGDIDALWNLFRVMPDNVLCLQLAEIAYRRRTEKNRADWEPQFVNGLAKCIDRYCVESLTLNEIAIKARVSSELKAGKFQYSDFMLSNTNNSQDMRTYACVDVLCLPELERKVWQGKLCSGGEKWVLENSRSRCVRAKEYVGQEVFRSKSNAVPPRFSYAHHKLIV
;
A
#
# COMPACT_ATOMS: atom_id res chain seq x y z
N MET A 1 23.13 -0.49 -0.11
CA MET A 1 23.62 -1.88 0.18
C MET A 1 22.37 -2.70 0.44
N ARG A 2 22.23 -3.85 -0.21
CA ARG A 2 21.06 -4.74 -0.03
C ARG A 2 20.98 -5.27 1.38
N PRO A 3 19.76 -5.58 1.90
CA PRO A 3 19.60 -6.20 3.21
C PRO A 3 20.29 -7.57 3.27
N ASN A 4 20.83 -7.90 4.43
CA ASN A 4 21.46 -9.20 4.69
C ASN A 4 20.46 -10.26 5.20
N SER A 5 19.22 -9.86 5.49
CA SER A 5 18.15 -10.73 6.00
C SER A 5 16.89 -10.61 5.15
N GLU A 6 16.22 -11.73 4.97
CA GLU A 6 14.88 -11.80 4.39
C GLU A 6 13.85 -11.10 5.29
N CYS A 7 12.69 -10.79 4.70
CA CYS A 7 11.53 -10.31 5.45
C CYS A 7 11.08 -11.35 6.50
N GLN A 8 10.50 -10.85 7.57
CA GLN A 8 9.94 -11.67 8.65
C GLN A 8 8.42 -11.46 8.70
N PRO A 9 7.64 -12.28 7.96
CA PRO A 9 6.19 -12.22 8.03
C PRO A 9 5.70 -12.74 9.38
N GLU A 10 5.01 -11.87 10.12
CA GLU A 10 4.34 -12.23 11.36
C GLU A 10 2.83 -12.32 11.12
N VAL A 11 2.32 -13.55 11.05
CA VAL A 11 0.89 -13.80 10.82
C VAL A 11 0.11 -13.61 12.11
N ILE A 12 -0.88 -12.72 12.06
CA ILE A 12 -1.75 -12.36 13.17
C ILE A 12 -3.15 -12.91 12.89
N ALA A 13 -3.43 -14.10 13.42
CA ALA A 13 -4.68 -14.83 13.23
C ALA A 13 -5.46 -15.05 14.56
N ASP A 14 -5.01 -14.46 15.67
CA ASP A 14 -5.67 -14.49 16.96
C ASP A 14 -5.64 -13.12 17.65
N VAL A 15 -6.62 -12.88 18.53
CA VAL A 15 -6.83 -11.57 19.18
C VAL A 15 -5.69 -11.21 20.14
N LEU A 16 -5.01 -12.19 20.75
CA LEU A 16 -3.92 -11.89 21.66
C LEU A 16 -2.70 -11.36 20.91
N LYS A 17 -2.31 -12.02 19.82
CA LYS A 17 -1.24 -11.53 18.95
C LYS A 17 -1.62 -10.18 18.33
N LEU A 18 -2.89 -10.00 17.94
CA LEU A 18 -3.38 -8.73 17.43
C LEU A 18 -3.20 -7.61 18.46
N SER A 19 -3.53 -7.86 19.73
CA SER A 19 -3.35 -6.89 20.81
C SER A 19 -1.88 -6.44 20.92
N LEU A 20 -0.94 -7.39 20.90
CA LEU A 20 0.49 -7.08 20.97
C LEU A 20 0.98 -6.30 19.73
N ALA A 21 0.54 -6.70 18.55
CA ALA A 21 0.89 -6.02 17.29
C ALA A 21 0.34 -4.58 17.26
N VAL A 22 -0.90 -4.38 17.70
CA VAL A 22 -1.54 -3.05 17.77
C VAL A 22 -0.80 -2.15 18.76
N ASP A 23 -0.39 -2.66 19.92
CA ASP A 23 0.36 -1.88 20.91
C ASP A 23 1.76 -1.49 20.40
N ASP A 24 2.43 -2.37 19.67
CA ASP A 24 3.72 -2.07 19.02
C ASP A 24 3.57 -1.01 17.90
N LEU A 25 2.58 -1.19 17.03
CA LEU A 25 2.28 -0.26 15.94
C LEU A 25 1.80 1.12 16.46
N ALA A 26 1.15 1.18 17.63
CA ALA A 26 0.71 2.43 18.23
C ALA A 26 1.88 3.37 18.58
N GLN A 27 3.08 2.82 18.80
CA GLN A 27 4.30 3.60 19.11
C GLN A 27 4.91 4.28 17.88
N LYS A 28 4.39 4.01 16.69
CA LYS A 28 4.94 4.52 15.43
C LYS A 28 4.12 5.69 14.88
N ASP A 29 4.79 6.67 14.27
CA ASP A 29 4.13 7.81 13.66
C ASP A 29 3.64 7.50 12.24
N THR A 30 4.33 6.63 11.53
CA THR A 30 4.04 6.26 10.14
C THR A 30 3.93 4.76 9.99
N LEU A 31 2.90 4.31 9.27
CA LEU A 31 2.69 2.91 8.90
C LEU A 31 2.64 2.78 7.38
N TYR A 32 3.34 1.79 6.85
CA TYR A 32 3.31 1.42 5.43
C TYR A 32 2.32 0.26 5.29
N VAL A 33 1.30 0.46 4.49
CA VAL A 33 0.13 -0.43 4.47
C VAL A 33 -0.22 -0.84 3.04
N ASP A 34 -0.62 -2.08 2.91
CA ASP A 34 -1.21 -2.66 1.70
C ASP A 34 -2.29 -3.67 2.11
N CYS A 35 -3.15 -4.06 1.17
CA CYS A 35 -4.20 -5.05 1.43
C CYS A 35 -4.24 -6.09 0.31
N GLU A 36 -4.56 -7.34 0.67
CA GLU A 36 -4.76 -8.41 -0.29
C GLU A 36 -6.14 -9.05 -0.16
N GLY A 37 -6.73 -9.41 -1.29
CA GLY A 37 -8.04 -10.04 -1.33
C GLY A 37 -8.49 -10.32 -2.76
N ASP A 38 -9.51 -11.15 -2.90
CA ASP A 38 -10.11 -11.45 -4.19
C ASP A 38 -10.98 -10.28 -4.66
N ASN A 39 -10.67 -9.73 -5.84
CA ASN A 39 -11.35 -8.57 -6.38
C ASN A 39 -11.46 -7.43 -5.36
N LEU A 40 -10.31 -7.14 -4.70
CA LEU A 40 -10.20 -6.21 -3.56
C LEU A 40 -10.96 -4.91 -3.82
N SER A 41 -12.14 -4.80 -3.25
CA SER A 41 -13.11 -3.72 -3.41
C SER A 41 -14.34 -3.97 -2.54
N ARG A 42 -15.32 -3.06 -2.59
CA ARG A 42 -16.65 -3.24 -1.95
C ARG A 42 -17.42 -4.47 -2.43
N TYR A 43 -17.05 -5.03 -3.57
CA TYR A 43 -17.72 -6.17 -4.21
C TYR A 43 -16.92 -7.48 -4.10
N GLY A 44 -15.79 -7.44 -3.46
CA GLY A 44 -14.90 -8.57 -3.28
C GLY A 44 -14.69 -8.92 -1.82
N ALA A 45 -13.51 -9.44 -1.51
CA ALA A 45 -13.11 -9.80 -0.16
C ALA A 45 -11.80 -9.12 0.22
N LEU A 46 -11.62 -8.88 1.52
CA LEU A 46 -10.37 -8.47 2.13
C LEU A 46 -9.89 -9.63 3.02
N TYR A 47 -8.75 -10.23 2.67
CA TYR A 47 -8.19 -11.35 3.43
C TYR A 47 -7.09 -10.94 4.38
N THR A 48 -6.25 -9.97 3.96
CA THR A 48 -5.09 -9.60 4.75
C THR A 48 -4.86 -8.09 4.70
N VAL A 49 -4.48 -7.50 5.83
CA VAL A 49 -3.88 -6.16 5.90
C VAL A 49 -2.41 -6.34 6.27
N GLN A 50 -1.51 -5.92 5.39
CA GLN A 50 -0.08 -5.91 5.60
C GLN A 50 0.34 -4.57 6.20
N ILE A 51 1.10 -4.61 7.30
CA ILE A 51 1.60 -3.39 7.94
C ILE A 51 3.09 -3.52 8.24
N TYR A 52 3.85 -2.56 7.76
CA TYR A 52 5.26 -2.40 8.06
C TYR A 52 5.49 -1.03 8.73
N ASP A 53 6.25 -1.02 9.81
CA ASP A 53 6.52 0.17 10.62
C ASP A 53 7.91 0.79 10.36
N GLY A 54 8.63 0.28 9.35
CA GLY A 54 9.99 0.71 9.04
C GLY A 54 11.07 0.10 9.95
N ASN A 55 10.76 -0.93 10.73
CA ASN A 55 11.73 -1.54 11.66
C ASN A 55 12.91 -2.19 10.92
N PRO A 56 14.13 -2.14 11.50
CA PRO A 56 15.32 -2.69 10.84
C PRO A 56 15.32 -4.22 10.79
N GLN A 57 14.52 -4.90 11.59
CA GLN A 57 14.36 -6.35 11.58
C GLN A 57 13.52 -6.84 10.39
N ARG A 58 12.93 -5.93 9.61
CA ARG A 58 12.11 -6.23 8.44
C ARG A 58 10.89 -7.11 8.76
N ARG A 59 10.36 -6.97 10.00
CA ARG A 59 9.15 -7.63 10.45
C ARG A 59 7.94 -6.92 9.86
N VAL A 60 7.09 -7.70 9.18
CA VAL A 60 5.83 -7.23 8.60
C VAL A 60 4.68 -7.96 9.27
N TYR A 61 3.74 -7.21 9.81
CA TYR A 61 2.49 -7.78 10.37
C TYR A 61 1.53 -8.09 9.23
N LEU A 62 1.12 -9.36 9.13
CA LEU A 62 0.11 -9.85 8.22
C LEU A 62 -1.16 -10.15 9.03
N ILE A 63 -2.05 -9.17 9.12
CA ILE A 63 -3.31 -9.30 9.88
C ILE A 63 -4.28 -10.14 9.07
N ASP A 64 -4.61 -11.33 9.57
CA ASP A 64 -5.54 -12.26 8.93
C ASP A 64 -6.99 -11.80 9.17
N VAL A 65 -7.53 -11.06 8.21
CA VAL A 65 -8.90 -10.54 8.29
C VAL A 65 -9.93 -11.63 8.01
N ASP A 66 -9.57 -12.65 7.25
CA ASP A 66 -10.46 -13.78 6.96
C ASP A 66 -10.79 -14.55 8.25
N ILE A 67 -9.79 -14.83 9.08
CA ILE A 67 -9.98 -15.50 10.37
C ILE A 67 -10.58 -14.56 11.43
N LEU A 68 -10.06 -13.35 11.55
CA LEU A 68 -10.43 -12.43 12.62
C LEU A 68 -11.75 -11.68 12.35
N GLY A 69 -12.14 -11.53 11.09
CA GLY A 69 -13.31 -10.76 10.71
C GLY A 69 -13.26 -9.32 11.23
N LYS A 70 -14.37 -8.85 11.78
CA LYS A 70 -14.43 -7.50 12.38
C LYS A 70 -13.52 -7.33 13.59
N SER A 71 -13.22 -8.41 14.30
CA SER A 71 -12.31 -8.37 15.45
C SER A 71 -10.89 -7.91 15.07
N ALA A 72 -10.49 -8.07 13.80
CA ALA A 72 -9.23 -7.52 13.29
C ALA A 72 -9.13 -6.01 13.53
N PHE A 73 -10.25 -5.30 13.44
CA PHE A 73 -10.29 -3.84 13.53
C PHE A 73 -10.76 -3.32 14.88
N ASP A 74 -11.65 -4.05 15.55
CA ASP A 74 -12.42 -3.55 16.70
C ASP A 74 -11.94 -4.12 18.05
N SER A 75 -11.05 -5.13 18.05
CA SER A 75 -10.48 -5.64 19.30
C SER A 75 -9.59 -4.60 19.97
N ILE A 76 -9.84 -4.39 21.26
CA ILE A 76 -9.09 -3.42 22.06
C ILE A 76 -7.81 -4.11 22.58
N SER A 77 -6.67 -3.47 22.35
CA SER A 77 -5.37 -3.91 22.85
C SER A 77 -5.20 -3.63 24.34
N THR A 78 -4.13 -4.15 24.94
CA THR A 78 -3.82 -3.90 26.37
C THR A 78 -3.60 -2.43 26.68
N MET A 79 -3.12 -1.63 25.73
CA MET A 79 -2.94 -0.18 25.86
C MET A 79 -4.17 0.64 25.45
N GLY A 80 -5.30 -0.01 25.17
CA GLY A 80 -6.55 0.65 24.84
C GLY A 80 -6.70 1.10 23.38
N ASN A 81 -5.80 0.67 22.50
CA ASN A 81 -5.86 0.98 21.06
C ASN A 81 -6.63 -0.11 20.30
N THR A 82 -7.10 0.23 19.10
CA THR A 82 -7.61 -0.73 18.12
C THR A 82 -6.88 -0.53 16.81
N LEU A 83 -6.83 -1.58 15.96
CA LEU A 83 -6.27 -1.41 14.62
C LEU A 83 -7.05 -0.34 13.83
N ARG A 84 -8.38 -0.27 13.99
CA ARG A 84 -9.22 0.80 13.44
C ARG A 84 -8.66 2.17 13.77
N THR A 85 -8.47 2.45 15.07
CA THR A 85 -7.97 3.75 15.53
C THR A 85 -6.61 4.08 14.92
N LEU A 86 -5.71 3.10 14.81
CA LEU A 86 -4.40 3.33 14.18
C LEU A 86 -4.54 3.67 12.70
N LEU A 87 -5.34 2.90 11.95
CA LEU A 87 -5.56 3.14 10.52
C LEU A 87 -6.28 4.47 10.25
N GLU A 88 -7.11 4.95 11.16
CA GLU A 88 -7.86 6.20 11.00
C GLU A 88 -7.06 7.44 11.42
N THR A 89 -6.07 7.30 12.32
CA THR A 89 -5.40 8.47 12.93
C THR A 89 -3.92 8.60 12.57
N LYS A 90 -3.22 7.49 12.30
CA LYS A 90 -1.79 7.51 11.96
C LYS A 90 -1.57 8.01 10.53
N ARG A 91 -0.33 8.44 10.26
CA ARG A 91 0.10 8.68 8.90
C ARG A 91 0.28 7.34 8.19
N LEU A 92 -0.50 7.11 7.14
CA LEU A 92 -0.44 5.89 6.35
C LEU A 92 0.18 6.14 4.98
N VAL A 93 1.07 5.26 4.58
CA VAL A 93 1.72 5.28 3.27
C VAL A 93 1.29 4.06 2.48
N PHE A 94 0.67 4.28 1.33
CA PHE A 94 0.20 3.24 0.41
C PHE A 94 0.81 3.41 -0.97
N PHE A 95 0.76 2.34 -1.75
CA PHE A 95 0.93 2.42 -3.19
C PHE A 95 -0.41 2.16 -3.89
N ASP A 96 -1.06 3.22 -4.41
CA ASP A 96 -2.37 3.16 -5.06
C ASP A 96 -3.51 2.61 -4.16
N PRO A 97 -3.92 3.32 -3.12
CA PRO A 97 -4.82 2.83 -2.07
C PRO A 97 -6.29 2.67 -2.50
N ARG A 98 -6.63 2.79 -3.78
CA ARG A 98 -8.04 2.86 -4.23
C ARG A 98 -8.85 1.62 -3.90
N GLY A 99 -8.28 0.42 -4.15
CA GLY A 99 -8.91 -0.85 -3.81
C GLY A 99 -8.95 -1.08 -2.31
N ASP A 100 -7.84 -0.81 -1.64
CA ASP A 100 -7.67 -0.98 -0.19
C ASP A 100 -8.69 -0.17 0.60
N ILE A 101 -8.75 1.13 0.34
CA ILE A 101 -9.68 2.03 1.04
C ILE A 101 -11.13 1.68 0.70
N ASP A 102 -11.42 1.27 -0.54
CA ASP A 102 -12.75 0.86 -0.91
C ASP A 102 -13.19 -0.38 -0.12
N ALA A 103 -12.32 -1.39 0.02
CA ALA A 103 -12.59 -2.58 0.81
C ALA A 103 -12.68 -2.24 2.32
N LEU A 104 -11.68 -1.53 2.87
CA LEU A 104 -11.66 -1.13 4.28
C LEU A 104 -12.93 -0.37 4.69
N TRP A 105 -13.35 0.62 3.88
CA TRP A 105 -14.55 1.40 4.19
C TRP A 105 -15.84 0.61 4.01
N ASN A 106 -16.01 -0.04 2.87
CA ASN A 106 -17.32 -0.62 2.56
C ASN A 106 -17.57 -1.93 3.29
N LEU A 107 -16.54 -2.75 3.54
CA LEU A 107 -16.68 -4.02 4.23
C LEU A 107 -16.58 -3.88 5.76
N PHE A 108 -15.73 -2.97 6.26
CA PHE A 108 -15.40 -2.90 7.69
C PHE A 108 -15.64 -1.51 8.33
N ARG A 109 -16.02 -0.49 7.54
CA ARG A 109 -16.22 0.89 8.02
C ARG A 109 -14.95 1.50 8.64
N VAL A 110 -13.78 1.11 8.14
CA VAL A 110 -12.49 1.72 8.51
C VAL A 110 -12.13 2.77 7.47
N MET A 111 -11.89 4.02 7.92
CA MET A 111 -11.62 5.13 7.01
C MET A 111 -10.31 5.85 7.34
N PRO A 112 -9.23 5.48 6.68
CA PRO A 112 -7.98 6.23 6.75
C PRO A 112 -8.17 7.69 6.31
N ASP A 113 -7.69 8.64 7.11
CA ASP A 113 -7.78 10.09 6.80
C ASP A 113 -6.44 10.67 6.37
N ASN A 114 -5.34 10.25 6.98
CA ASN A 114 -4.00 10.76 6.70
C ASN A 114 -3.21 9.82 5.78
N VAL A 115 -3.55 9.80 4.50
CA VAL A 115 -2.99 8.88 3.51
C VAL A 115 -2.05 9.61 2.53
N LEU A 116 -0.83 9.08 2.38
CA LEU A 116 0.09 9.39 1.30
C LEU A 116 0.08 8.26 0.25
N CYS A 117 -0.25 8.59 -0.99
CA CYS A 117 -0.17 7.67 -2.11
C CYS A 117 1.16 7.81 -2.87
N LEU A 118 2.05 6.83 -2.77
CA LEU A 118 3.36 6.87 -3.43
C LEU A 118 3.29 6.75 -4.96
N GLN A 119 2.25 6.16 -5.51
CA GLN A 119 2.04 6.17 -6.95
C GLN A 119 1.87 7.59 -7.49
N LEU A 120 1.16 8.45 -6.76
CA LEU A 120 1.00 9.86 -7.11
C LEU A 120 2.30 10.66 -6.87
N ALA A 121 3.02 10.36 -5.79
CA ALA A 121 4.32 10.97 -5.53
C ALA A 121 5.34 10.61 -6.63
N GLU A 122 5.33 9.38 -7.14
CA GLU A 122 6.18 8.94 -8.24
C GLU A 122 5.89 9.73 -9.53
N ILE A 123 4.63 9.95 -9.86
CA ILE A 123 4.26 10.77 -11.01
C ILE A 123 4.82 12.19 -10.86
N ALA A 124 4.58 12.81 -9.71
CA ALA A 124 5.03 14.18 -9.45
C ALA A 124 6.57 14.29 -9.50
N TYR A 125 7.26 13.28 -8.96
CA TYR A 125 8.73 13.18 -9.00
C TYR A 125 9.25 13.02 -10.42
N ARG A 126 8.73 12.06 -11.17
CA ARG A 126 9.12 11.77 -12.54
C ARG A 126 8.94 12.99 -13.43
N ARG A 127 7.86 13.70 -13.25
CA ARG A 127 7.55 14.93 -13.95
C ARG A 127 8.56 16.05 -13.66
N ARG A 128 9.03 16.16 -12.42
CA ARG A 128 10.07 17.11 -12.05
C ARG A 128 11.42 16.77 -12.68
N THR A 129 11.77 15.49 -12.72
CA THR A 129 13.11 15.01 -13.09
C THR A 129 13.28 14.76 -14.58
N GLU A 130 12.20 14.49 -15.33
CA GLU A 130 12.23 14.16 -16.76
C GLU A 130 11.84 15.35 -17.65
N LYS A 131 12.01 16.57 -17.16
CA LYS A 131 11.62 17.85 -17.83
C LYS A 131 12.26 18.15 -19.19
N ASN A 132 13.16 17.32 -19.68
CA ASN A 132 13.92 17.59 -20.91
C ASN A 132 13.10 17.51 -22.23
N ARG A 133 11.79 17.30 -22.13
CA ARG A 133 10.86 17.37 -23.25
C ARG A 133 9.76 18.36 -22.89
N ALA A 134 9.71 19.51 -23.58
CA ALA A 134 8.77 20.61 -23.32
C ALA A 134 7.29 20.16 -23.27
N ASP A 135 6.96 19.05 -23.95
CA ASP A 135 5.59 18.52 -24.10
C ASP A 135 5.41 17.15 -23.41
N TRP A 136 6.35 16.70 -22.56
CA TRP A 136 6.23 15.41 -21.92
C TRP A 136 5.36 15.46 -20.68
N GLU A 137 4.19 14.87 -20.74
CA GLU A 137 3.34 14.59 -19.60
C GLU A 137 3.21 13.08 -19.41
N PRO A 138 3.37 12.56 -18.17
CA PRO A 138 3.10 11.17 -17.93
C PRO A 138 1.62 10.88 -18.14
N GLN A 139 1.29 10.20 -19.22
CA GLN A 139 -0.09 9.81 -19.52
C GLN A 139 -0.56 8.65 -18.64
N PHE A 140 0.40 7.86 -18.11
CA PHE A 140 0.12 6.66 -17.35
C PHE A 140 0.89 6.64 -16.03
N VAL A 141 0.25 6.09 -15.01
CA VAL A 141 0.89 5.75 -13.73
C VAL A 141 1.76 4.51 -13.89
N ASN A 142 2.88 4.43 -13.16
CA ASN A 142 3.64 3.20 -13.05
C ASN A 142 2.97 2.27 -12.01
N GLY A 143 3.02 0.96 -12.26
CA GLY A 143 2.71 -0.04 -11.24
C GLY A 143 3.88 -0.22 -10.27
N LEU A 144 3.59 -0.84 -9.10
CA LEU A 144 4.58 -1.02 -8.03
C LEU A 144 5.82 -1.79 -8.51
N ALA A 145 5.67 -2.86 -9.28
CA ALA A 145 6.80 -3.63 -9.81
C ALA A 145 7.81 -2.75 -10.57
N LYS A 146 7.31 -1.84 -11.43
CA LYS A 146 8.18 -0.92 -12.17
C LYS A 146 8.84 0.12 -11.24
N CYS A 147 8.17 0.52 -10.17
CA CYS A 147 8.77 1.40 -9.18
C CYS A 147 9.83 0.69 -8.35
N ILE A 148 9.63 -0.58 -8.01
CA ILE A 148 10.63 -1.42 -7.33
C ILE A 148 11.89 -1.49 -8.20
N ASP A 149 11.76 -1.87 -9.45
CA ASP A 149 12.89 -2.00 -10.39
C ASP A 149 13.68 -0.69 -10.52
N ARG A 150 12.98 0.43 -10.51
CA ARG A 150 13.58 1.74 -10.76
C ARG A 150 14.20 2.38 -9.51
N TYR A 151 13.59 2.19 -8.34
CA TYR A 151 13.89 2.97 -7.14
C TYR A 151 14.28 2.16 -5.92
N CYS A 152 13.81 0.90 -5.81
CA CYS A 152 13.82 0.16 -4.56
C CYS A 152 14.59 -1.17 -4.63
N VAL A 153 15.21 -1.49 -5.74
CA VAL A 153 15.90 -2.79 -5.94
C VAL A 153 16.96 -3.08 -4.89
N GLU A 154 17.55 -2.05 -4.29
CA GLU A 154 18.54 -2.18 -3.21
C GLU A 154 17.92 -2.33 -1.81
N SER A 155 16.62 -2.09 -1.64
CA SER A 155 15.92 -2.27 -0.36
C SER A 155 15.39 -3.70 -0.15
N LEU A 156 15.52 -4.54 -1.16
CA LEU A 156 15.03 -5.91 -1.19
C LEU A 156 16.17 -6.89 -1.44
N THR A 157 16.03 -8.12 -0.92
CA THR A 157 16.94 -9.23 -1.26
C THR A 157 16.67 -9.73 -2.68
N LEU A 158 17.61 -10.47 -3.25
CA LEU A 158 17.41 -11.09 -4.57
C LEU A 158 16.27 -12.12 -4.58
N ASN A 159 16.13 -12.85 -3.47
CA ASN A 159 15.09 -13.84 -3.30
C ASN A 159 13.70 -13.19 -3.22
N GLU A 160 13.55 -12.11 -2.46
CA GLU A 160 12.30 -11.33 -2.37
C GLU A 160 11.85 -10.83 -3.75
N ILE A 161 12.79 -10.29 -4.55
CA ILE A 161 12.50 -9.83 -5.90
C ILE A 161 12.06 -11.00 -6.80
N ALA A 162 12.74 -12.14 -6.72
CA ALA A 162 12.41 -13.32 -7.51
C ALA A 162 11.02 -13.89 -7.13
N ILE A 163 10.73 -14.00 -5.84
CA ILE A 163 9.41 -14.44 -5.34
C ILE A 163 8.32 -13.48 -5.80
N LYS A 164 8.52 -12.16 -5.65
CA LYS A 164 7.54 -11.16 -6.09
C LYS A 164 7.22 -11.28 -7.57
N ALA A 165 8.22 -11.43 -8.42
CA ALA A 165 8.02 -11.57 -9.86
C ALA A 165 7.29 -12.88 -10.21
N ARG A 166 7.68 -14.00 -9.61
CA ARG A 166 7.08 -15.32 -9.84
C ARG A 166 5.62 -15.35 -9.38
N VAL A 167 5.35 -15.02 -8.13
CA VAL A 167 3.99 -15.05 -7.56
C VAL A 167 3.06 -14.09 -8.31
N SER A 168 3.52 -12.88 -8.67
CA SER A 168 2.73 -11.95 -9.50
C SER A 168 2.33 -12.56 -10.85
N SER A 169 3.23 -13.32 -11.47
CA SER A 169 2.94 -14.02 -12.74
C SER A 169 1.93 -15.15 -12.56
N GLU A 170 2.05 -15.90 -11.48
CA GLU A 170 1.21 -17.06 -11.17
C GLU A 170 -0.21 -16.64 -10.75
N LEU A 171 -0.36 -15.55 -9.99
CA LEU A 171 -1.66 -14.93 -9.68
C LEU A 171 -2.38 -14.47 -10.96
N LYS A 172 -1.66 -13.80 -11.87
CA LYS A 172 -2.22 -13.39 -13.16
C LYS A 172 -2.63 -14.57 -14.04
N ALA A 173 -1.93 -15.70 -13.92
CA ALA A 173 -2.24 -16.94 -14.62
C ALA A 173 -3.36 -17.76 -13.95
N GLY A 174 -3.91 -17.29 -12.81
CA GLY A 174 -4.94 -18.00 -12.05
C GLY A 174 -4.47 -19.28 -11.35
N LYS A 175 -3.15 -19.42 -11.16
CA LYS A 175 -2.55 -20.59 -10.48
C LYS A 175 -2.66 -20.52 -8.96
N PHE A 176 -2.80 -19.31 -8.42
CA PHE A 176 -3.02 -19.03 -7.02
C PHE A 176 -4.26 -18.17 -6.83
N GLN A 177 -4.92 -18.35 -5.71
CA GLN A 177 -5.95 -17.44 -5.20
C GLN A 177 -5.41 -16.73 -3.95
N TYR A 178 -5.86 -15.53 -3.70
CA TYR A 178 -5.45 -14.82 -2.48
C TYR A 178 -5.95 -15.50 -1.20
N SER A 179 -7.03 -16.30 -1.27
CA SER A 179 -7.50 -17.16 -0.19
C SER A 179 -6.50 -18.25 0.23
N ASP A 180 -5.56 -18.63 -0.65
CA ASP A 180 -4.52 -19.60 -0.33
C ASP A 180 -3.43 -19.03 0.58
N PHE A 181 -3.49 -17.74 0.87
CA PHE A 181 -2.47 -16.97 1.54
C PHE A 181 -2.17 -17.41 2.97
N MET A 182 -3.20 -17.77 3.72
CA MET A 182 -3.11 -17.88 5.17
C MET A 182 -3.41 -19.28 5.69
N LEU A 183 -4.13 -20.09 4.95
CA LEU A 183 -4.74 -21.31 5.45
C LEU A 183 -3.84 -22.55 5.45
N SER A 184 -2.65 -22.51 4.86
CA SER A 184 -1.78 -23.69 4.80
C SER A 184 -0.31 -23.39 5.10
N ASN A 185 0.34 -24.30 5.84
CA ASN A 185 1.80 -24.34 6.02
C ASN A 185 2.52 -24.94 4.80
N THR A 186 2.03 -24.70 3.59
CA THR A 186 2.66 -25.17 2.36
C THR A 186 3.76 -24.20 1.91
N ASN A 187 4.69 -24.66 1.08
CA ASN A 187 5.73 -23.79 0.49
C ASN A 187 5.12 -22.61 -0.27
N ASN A 188 3.94 -22.81 -0.87
CA ASN A 188 3.22 -21.74 -1.59
C ASN A 188 2.77 -20.63 -0.63
N SER A 189 2.29 -20.96 0.57
CA SER A 189 1.87 -19.93 1.53
C SER A 189 3.03 -19.09 2.02
N GLN A 190 4.24 -19.63 2.15
CA GLN A 190 5.43 -18.87 2.51
C GLN A 190 5.80 -17.86 1.41
N ASP A 191 5.77 -18.28 0.16
CA ASP A 191 6.05 -17.39 -0.98
C ASP A 191 5.00 -16.29 -1.11
N MET A 192 3.73 -16.62 -0.89
CA MET A 192 2.65 -15.63 -0.86
C MET A 192 2.83 -14.60 0.27
N ARG A 193 3.22 -15.04 1.48
CA ARG A 193 3.55 -14.13 2.59
C ARG A 193 4.73 -13.22 2.25
N THR A 194 5.78 -13.79 1.65
CA THR A 194 6.92 -12.98 1.18
C THR A 194 6.49 -11.99 0.12
N TYR A 195 5.64 -12.40 -0.83
CA TYR A 195 5.06 -11.54 -1.84
C TYR A 195 4.36 -10.31 -1.22
N ALA A 196 3.47 -10.54 -0.24
CA ALA A 196 2.76 -9.48 0.47
C ALA A 196 3.71 -8.59 1.30
N CYS A 197 4.72 -9.17 1.94
CA CYS A 197 5.72 -8.39 2.65
C CYS A 197 6.46 -7.42 1.73
N VAL A 198 6.79 -7.83 0.52
CA VAL A 198 7.53 -6.98 -0.44
C VAL A 198 6.76 -5.73 -0.78
N ASP A 199 5.42 -5.78 -0.84
CA ASP A 199 4.59 -4.63 -1.19
C ASP A 199 4.68 -3.49 -0.19
N VAL A 200 4.93 -3.79 1.08
CA VAL A 200 5.12 -2.77 2.11
C VAL A 200 6.60 -2.49 2.44
N LEU A 201 7.49 -3.47 2.32
CA LEU A 201 8.92 -3.31 2.60
C LEU A 201 9.63 -2.35 1.66
N CYS A 202 9.18 -2.24 0.41
CA CYS A 202 9.76 -1.32 -0.56
C CYS A 202 9.29 0.13 -0.37
N LEU A 203 8.18 0.38 0.35
CA LEU A 203 7.56 1.70 0.44
C LEU A 203 8.43 2.74 1.17
N PRO A 204 9.16 2.44 2.26
CA PRO A 204 10.04 3.43 2.90
C PRO A 204 11.12 3.96 1.95
N GLU A 205 11.75 3.08 1.17
CA GLU A 205 12.77 3.48 0.21
C GLU A 205 12.14 4.24 -0.96
N LEU A 206 10.99 3.81 -1.44
CA LEU A 206 10.24 4.54 -2.48
C LEU A 206 9.88 5.94 -2.00
N GLU A 207 9.36 6.07 -0.78
CA GLU A 207 9.06 7.37 -0.17
C GLU A 207 10.30 8.27 -0.11
N ARG A 208 11.42 7.74 0.34
CA ARG A 208 12.70 8.46 0.39
C ARG A 208 13.15 8.95 -0.99
N LYS A 209 12.89 8.15 -2.04
CA LYS A 209 13.33 8.47 -3.42
C LYS A 209 12.43 9.48 -4.12
N VAL A 210 11.13 9.41 -3.92
CA VAL A 210 10.15 10.17 -4.73
C VAL A 210 9.37 11.24 -3.95
N TRP A 211 9.42 11.21 -2.60
CA TRP A 211 8.62 12.10 -1.77
C TRP A 211 9.47 12.99 -0.87
N GLN A 212 10.23 12.45 0.04
CA GLN A 212 10.92 13.20 1.11
C GLN A 212 11.85 14.27 0.54
N GLY A 213 11.41 15.55 0.56
CA GLY A 213 12.16 16.68 0.02
C GLY A 213 12.48 16.59 -1.49
N LYS A 214 11.77 15.75 -2.23
CA LYS A 214 11.98 15.52 -3.67
C LYS A 214 11.04 16.35 -4.54
N LEU A 215 9.98 16.89 -3.97
CA LEU A 215 9.00 17.71 -4.68
C LEU A 215 9.10 19.17 -4.25
N CYS A 216 8.59 20.07 -5.09
CA CYS A 216 8.29 21.43 -4.68
C CYS A 216 6.98 21.48 -3.90
N SER A 217 6.72 22.56 -3.16
CA SER A 217 5.52 22.72 -2.33
C SER A 217 4.20 22.51 -3.11
N GLY A 218 4.14 23.00 -4.37
CA GLY A 218 2.98 22.76 -5.23
C GLY A 218 2.79 21.30 -5.61
N GLY A 219 3.89 20.55 -5.84
CA GLY A 219 3.87 19.12 -6.11
C GLY A 219 3.43 18.31 -4.90
N GLU A 220 3.92 18.65 -3.71
CA GLU A 220 3.51 18.03 -2.46
C GLU A 220 2.02 18.24 -2.17
N LYS A 221 1.56 19.47 -2.28
CA LYS A 221 0.15 19.82 -2.12
C LYS A 221 -0.74 19.01 -3.06
N TRP A 222 -0.35 18.94 -4.35
CA TRP A 222 -1.09 18.17 -5.33
C TRP A 222 -1.17 16.68 -4.97
N VAL A 223 -0.06 16.06 -4.53
CA VAL A 223 -0.04 14.65 -4.13
C VAL A 223 -0.98 14.41 -2.96
N LEU A 224 -0.93 15.25 -1.92
CA LEU A 224 -1.76 15.10 -0.72
C LEU A 224 -3.25 15.28 -1.04
N GLU A 225 -3.62 16.31 -1.83
CA GLU A 225 -5.00 16.54 -2.24
C GLU A 225 -5.57 15.37 -3.06
N ASN A 226 -4.77 14.82 -3.99
CA ASN A 226 -5.20 13.70 -4.81
C ASN A 226 -5.18 12.37 -4.04
N SER A 227 -4.28 12.17 -3.07
CA SER A 227 -4.34 11.04 -2.13
C SER A 227 -5.65 11.06 -1.35
N ARG A 228 -5.99 12.21 -0.77
CA ARG A 228 -7.26 12.40 -0.07
C ARG A 228 -8.47 12.17 -0.97
N SER A 229 -8.43 12.69 -2.19
CA SER A 229 -9.51 12.46 -3.18
C SER A 229 -9.71 10.98 -3.51
N ARG A 230 -8.63 10.17 -3.59
CA ARG A 230 -8.73 8.72 -3.75
C ARG A 230 -9.46 8.06 -2.58
N CYS A 231 -9.19 8.50 -1.35
CA CYS A 231 -9.87 7.99 -0.15
C CYS A 231 -11.35 8.40 -0.10
N VAL A 232 -11.66 9.67 -0.38
CA VAL A 232 -13.04 10.18 -0.34
C VAL A 232 -13.95 9.47 -1.34
N ARG A 233 -13.44 9.17 -2.53
CA ARG A 233 -14.20 8.43 -3.56
C ARG A 233 -14.65 7.04 -3.13
N ALA A 234 -13.96 6.41 -2.20
CA ALA A 234 -14.38 5.13 -1.62
C ALA A 234 -15.69 5.25 -0.81
N LYS A 235 -15.98 6.44 -0.24
CA LYS A 235 -17.23 6.72 0.46
C LYS A 235 -18.38 7.03 -0.49
N GLU A 236 -18.07 7.62 -1.63
CA GLU A 236 -19.09 8.01 -2.60
C GLU A 236 -19.61 6.76 -3.31
N TYR A 237 -20.93 6.74 -3.58
CA TYR A 237 -21.50 5.73 -4.43
C TYR A 237 -21.03 6.00 -5.87
N VAL A 238 -20.14 5.19 -6.34
CA VAL A 238 -19.70 5.22 -7.71
C VAL A 238 -20.11 3.89 -8.33
N GLY A 239 -20.93 3.91 -9.37
CA GLY A 239 -21.39 2.72 -10.06
C GLY A 239 -20.21 1.84 -10.52
N GLN A 240 -20.46 0.56 -10.79
CA GLN A 240 -19.45 -0.46 -11.14
C GLN A 240 -18.43 -0.05 -12.21
N GLU A 241 -18.77 0.87 -13.10
CA GLU A 241 -17.91 1.32 -14.21
C GLU A 241 -16.66 2.06 -13.74
N VAL A 242 -16.72 2.80 -12.63
CA VAL A 242 -15.57 3.57 -12.12
C VAL A 242 -14.54 2.68 -11.43
N PHE A 243 -14.97 1.54 -10.88
CA PHE A 243 -14.05 0.55 -10.30
C PHE A 243 -13.36 -0.33 -11.35
N ARG A 244 -14.04 -0.61 -12.45
CA ARG A 244 -13.45 -1.36 -13.58
C ARG A 244 -12.38 -0.56 -14.30
N SER A 245 -12.46 0.76 -14.29
CA SER A 245 -11.36 1.59 -14.75
C SER A 245 -10.31 1.74 -13.64
N LYS A 246 -9.57 0.69 -13.31
CA LYS A 246 -8.17 0.83 -12.90
C LYS A 246 -7.43 1.47 -14.08
N SER A 247 -7.91 2.66 -14.49
CA SER A 247 -7.31 3.39 -15.60
C SER A 247 -5.92 3.75 -15.12
N ASN A 248 -4.92 3.21 -15.80
CA ASN A 248 -3.54 3.63 -15.63
C ASN A 248 -3.36 5.10 -16.03
N ALA A 249 -4.45 5.80 -16.37
CA ALA A 249 -4.44 7.20 -16.73
C ALA A 249 -4.16 8.08 -15.50
N VAL A 250 -3.35 9.08 -15.68
CA VAL A 250 -3.12 10.13 -14.68
C VAL A 250 -4.44 10.85 -14.40
N PRO A 251 -4.78 11.16 -13.14
CA PRO A 251 -6.01 11.87 -12.81
C PRO A 251 -6.18 13.14 -13.65
N PRO A 252 -7.37 13.39 -14.23
CA PRO A 252 -7.58 14.47 -15.21
C PRO A 252 -7.30 15.90 -14.69
N ARG A 253 -7.21 16.12 -13.40
CA ARG A 253 -6.86 17.41 -12.79
C ARG A 253 -5.35 17.68 -12.72
N PHE A 254 -4.54 16.87 -13.36
CA PHE A 254 -3.11 17.03 -13.42
C PHE A 254 -2.68 17.88 -14.63
N SER A 255 -3.41 18.92 -14.99
CA SER A 255 -2.91 19.88 -15.97
C SER A 255 -2.03 20.91 -15.25
N TYR A 256 -0.80 21.03 -15.65
CA TYR A 256 0.17 22.04 -15.17
C TYR A 256 -0.19 23.47 -15.60
N ALA A 257 -1.26 23.63 -16.37
CA ALA A 257 -1.62 24.91 -16.94
C ALA A 257 -1.94 26.01 -15.89
N HIS A 258 -2.17 25.61 -14.63
CA HIS A 258 -2.48 26.57 -13.55
C HIS A 258 -1.41 26.72 -12.46
N HIS A 259 -0.30 26.01 -12.55
CA HIS A 259 0.83 26.24 -11.65
C HIS A 259 2.09 26.58 -12.46
N LYS A 260 2.08 27.75 -13.12
CA LYS A 260 3.35 28.45 -13.37
C LYS A 260 3.95 28.65 -12.00
N LEU A 261 4.90 27.78 -11.67
CA LEU A 261 5.78 27.96 -10.53
C LEU A 261 6.40 29.35 -10.65
N ILE A 262 6.02 30.22 -9.74
CA ILE A 262 6.85 31.33 -9.36
C ILE A 262 8.14 30.70 -8.84
N VAL A 263 9.22 30.97 -9.52
CA VAL A 263 10.59 30.59 -9.19
C VAL A 263 10.94 31.11 -7.80
#